data_733952b79f7a001d9e91bf8f759cc51b
#
_entry.id   733952b79f7a001d9e91bf8f759cc51b
#
_cell.length_a   1.000
_cell.length_b   1.000
_cell.length_c   1.000
_cell.angle_alpha   90.00
_cell.angle_beta   90.00
_cell.angle_gamma   90.00
#
_symmetry.space_group_name_H-M   'P 1'
#
loop_
_entity.id
_entity.type
_entity.pdbx_description
1 polymer ?
#
loop_
_entity_poly.entity_id
_entity_poly.type
_entity_poly.pdbx_seq_one_letter_code
_entity_poly.pdbx_strand_id
1 'polypeptide(L)'
;MCCVTYSLFLIHRFVSCVSGVHCGEFKVTMPQTIEVLRGSCVTIPCSFDIEDGFGSDLDRTCKAMWKNEQGTVVFNNSNPQSSTIKGNLTGDLTKRDCTTTLNNMQPEHSNKYYLRVECNNRLRYNFNQQKLDISEGTSVSLKCSAPAPCLSHPPTLTWTPSLGHSQETLEENQDKTKVKTSVVTFTASHLHHRQEISCTAVYNKQDGSTESSVRTSLTADISYSPKHTTVSVSPSGPVPEDSNVTLTCSSTANPAVRNYTWYRADGGQETFIGTGRVLNIKASEVSGPFFCKAENDLGAGRSNISQIEFQCEYHIITTVYFTD
;
A
#
# COMPACT_ATOMS: atom_id res chain seq x y z
N MET A 1 -2.29 27.02 -30.23
CA MET A 1 -1.78 26.17 -29.13
C MET A 1 -2.81 25.07 -28.91
N CYS A 2 -2.52 23.85 -29.34
CA CYS A 2 -3.41 22.72 -29.11
C CYS A 2 -3.18 22.19 -27.70
N CYS A 3 -4.22 22.24 -26.84
CA CYS A 3 -4.26 21.43 -25.63
C CYS A 3 -4.52 19.97 -26.05
N VAL A 4 -3.55 19.10 -25.80
CA VAL A 4 -3.71 17.69 -26.03
C VAL A 4 -4.35 17.09 -24.77
N THR A 5 -5.60 16.67 -24.89
CA THR A 5 -6.31 15.95 -23.82
C THR A 5 -5.98 14.48 -23.97
N TYR A 6 -5.02 13.97 -23.19
CA TYR A 6 -4.81 12.56 -23.09
C TYR A 6 -5.79 11.99 -22.05
N SER A 7 -6.76 11.22 -22.52
CA SER A 7 -7.55 10.34 -21.65
C SER A 7 -6.66 9.20 -21.19
N LEU A 8 -6.03 9.37 -20.04
CA LEU A 8 -5.23 8.33 -19.43
C LEU A 8 -6.08 7.37 -18.63
N PHE A 9 -5.59 6.14 -18.55
CA PHE A 9 -6.11 5.02 -17.82
C PHE A 9 -6.56 5.43 -16.41
N LEU A 10 -7.84 5.28 -16.14
CA LEU A 10 -8.39 5.39 -14.80
C LEU A 10 -8.48 3.98 -14.20
N ILE A 11 -7.70 3.71 -13.18
CA ILE A 11 -7.97 2.56 -12.31
C ILE A 11 -9.00 3.03 -11.30
N HIS A 12 -10.28 2.68 -11.53
CA HIS A 12 -11.36 2.96 -10.60
C HIS A 12 -11.59 1.77 -9.69
N ARG A 13 -11.68 2.06 -8.40
CA ARG A 13 -12.08 1.11 -7.37
C ARG A 13 -13.60 1.22 -7.17
N PHE A 14 -14.32 0.08 -7.29
CA PHE A 14 -15.61 -0.09 -6.67
C PHE A 14 -15.43 -0.99 -5.43
N VAL A 15 -15.49 -0.40 -4.25
CA VAL A 15 -15.66 -1.15 -3.01
C VAL A 15 -17.14 -1.22 -2.75
N SER A 16 -17.72 -2.41 -2.86
CA SER A 16 -19.07 -2.67 -2.32
C SER A 16 -18.95 -2.77 -0.82
N CYS A 17 -19.15 -1.65 -0.12
CA CYS A 17 -19.43 -1.68 1.31
C CYS A 17 -20.87 -2.16 1.49
N VAL A 18 -21.02 -3.34 2.06
CA VAL A 18 -22.29 -3.79 2.63
C VAL A 18 -22.46 -3.09 3.97
N SER A 19 -23.55 -2.30 4.06
CA SER A 19 -24.06 -1.56 5.24
C SER A 19 -23.32 -0.32 5.73
N GLY A 20 -23.71 0.85 5.25
CA GLY A 20 -24.36 1.89 6.04
C GLY A 20 -23.54 2.76 6.99
N VAL A 21 -22.23 3.00 6.79
CA VAL A 21 -21.57 4.19 7.36
C VAL A 21 -20.55 4.68 6.34
N HIS A 22 -20.81 5.82 5.71
CA HIS A 22 -19.81 6.56 4.96
C HIS A 22 -18.86 7.20 5.98
N CYS A 23 -17.72 6.58 6.25
CA CYS A 23 -16.58 7.30 6.82
C CYS A 23 -15.88 8.02 5.65
N GLY A 24 -16.06 9.32 5.53
CA GLY A 24 -15.28 10.15 4.62
C GLY A 24 -13.80 10.02 4.98
N GLU A 25 -12.95 9.82 3.99
CA GLU A 25 -11.49 9.65 4.13
C GLU A 25 -10.78 10.64 3.22
N PHE A 26 -9.62 11.15 3.67
CA PHE A 26 -8.76 11.97 2.80
C PHE A 26 -8.20 11.13 1.66
N LYS A 27 -8.77 11.34 0.47
CA LYS A 27 -8.43 10.57 -0.73
C LYS A 27 -8.37 11.49 -1.93
N VAL A 28 -7.44 11.24 -2.86
CA VAL A 28 -7.39 11.91 -4.15
C VAL A 28 -7.45 10.88 -5.28
N THR A 29 -8.17 11.21 -6.32
CA THR A 29 -8.27 10.43 -7.55
C THR A 29 -7.72 11.26 -8.69
N MET A 30 -6.63 10.80 -9.31
CA MET A 30 -5.96 11.43 -10.45
C MET A 30 -5.14 10.40 -11.21
N PRO A 31 -4.76 10.66 -12.47
CA PRO A 31 -3.85 9.80 -13.22
C PRO A 31 -2.51 9.63 -12.50
N GLN A 32 -2.00 8.42 -12.43
CA GLN A 32 -0.69 8.15 -11.80
C GLN A 32 0.49 8.58 -12.67
N THR A 33 0.32 8.56 -14.00
CA THR A 33 1.33 8.95 -14.96
C THR A 33 0.66 9.74 -16.09
N ILE A 34 1.26 10.85 -16.48
CA ILE A 34 0.84 11.65 -17.63
C ILE A 34 2.07 11.90 -18.49
N GLU A 35 2.01 11.46 -19.74
CA GLU A 35 3.04 11.78 -20.73
C GLU A 35 2.68 13.09 -21.42
N VAL A 36 3.64 14.01 -21.50
CA VAL A 36 3.40 15.37 -21.99
C VAL A 36 4.47 15.76 -23.02
N LEU A 37 4.02 16.30 -24.14
CA LEU A 37 4.95 16.82 -25.16
C LEU A 37 5.57 18.14 -24.67
N ARG A 38 6.84 18.33 -25.00
CA ARG A 38 7.57 19.57 -24.69
C ARG A 38 6.83 20.79 -25.25
N GLY A 39 6.65 21.80 -24.39
CA GLY A 39 6.00 23.07 -24.75
C GLY A 39 4.48 23.00 -24.79
N SER A 40 3.87 21.82 -24.59
CA SER A 40 2.41 21.69 -24.56
C SER A 40 1.82 22.08 -23.21
N CYS A 41 0.48 22.19 -23.16
CA CYS A 41 -0.25 22.21 -21.91
C CYS A 41 -0.77 20.80 -21.58
N VAL A 42 -0.97 20.54 -20.29
CA VAL A 42 -1.54 19.29 -19.79
C VAL A 42 -2.64 19.59 -18.80
N THR A 43 -3.79 18.97 -18.97
CA THR A 43 -4.87 18.98 -17.98
C THR A 43 -4.78 17.71 -17.14
N ILE A 44 -4.60 17.87 -15.83
CA ILE A 44 -4.60 16.81 -14.84
C ILE A 44 -6.01 16.68 -14.29
N PRO A 45 -6.82 15.70 -14.71
CA PRO A 45 -8.13 15.45 -14.10
C PRO A 45 -7.89 14.99 -12.65
N CYS A 46 -8.59 15.62 -11.71
CA CYS A 46 -8.33 15.44 -10.30
C CYS A 46 -9.60 15.61 -9.49
N SER A 47 -9.95 14.64 -8.66
CA SER A 47 -11.00 14.77 -7.65
C SER A 47 -10.47 14.27 -6.30
N PHE A 48 -11.03 14.77 -5.21
CA PHE A 48 -10.61 14.37 -3.88
C PHE A 48 -11.80 14.22 -2.92
N ASP A 49 -11.60 13.41 -1.89
CA ASP A 49 -12.50 13.27 -0.76
C ASP A 49 -11.81 13.74 0.53
N ILE A 50 -12.61 14.11 1.52
CA ILE A 50 -12.18 14.55 2.83
C ILE A 50 -12.98 13.82 3.91
N GLU A 51 -12.42 13.68 5.10
CA GLU A 51 -13.14 13.12 6.24
C GLU A 51 -14.43 13.91 6.54
N ASP A 52 -15.48 13.21 6.98
CA ASP A 52 -16.81 13.80 7.22
C ASP A 52 -16.77 14.99 8.20
N GLY A 53 -15.85 14.97 9.15
CA GLY A 53 -15.64 16.07 10.09
C GLY A 53 -15.12 17.37 9.48
N PHE A 54 -14.67 17.38 8.22
CA PHE A 54 -14.13 18.53 7.50
C PHE A 54 -15.05 19.07 6.40
N GLY A 55 -16.26 18.52 6.25
CA GLY A 55 -17.17 18.91 5.17
C GLY A 55 -17.48 20.40 5.15
N SER A 56 -17.69 21.02 6.32
CA SER A 56 -17.94 22.46 6.47
C SER A 56 -16.69 23.34 6.30
N ASP A 57 -15.50 22.75 6.36
CA ASP A 57 -14.23 23.46 6.21
C ASP A 57 -13.80 23.59 4.75
N LEU A 58 -14.46 22.88 3.83
CA LEU A 58 -14.23 22.98 2.40
C LEU A 58 -15.01 24.15 1.81
N ASP A 59 -14.42 25.32 1.86
CA ASP A 59 -15.02 26.59 1.48
C ASP A 59 -14.23 27.31 0.35
N ARG A 60 -14.65 28.51 0.01
CA ARG A 60 -14.01 29.32 -1.05
C ARG A 60 -12.62 29.86 -0.67
N THR A 61 -12.18 29.72 0.58
CA THR A 61 -10.83 30.10 1.02
C THR A 61 -9.80 29.02 0.69
N CYS A 62 -10.24 27.86 0.23
CA CYS A 62 -9.39 26.72 -0.07
C CYS A 62 -8.53 26.97 -1.31
N LYS A 63 -7.31 26.52 -1.25
CA LYS A 63 -6.27 26.64 -2.26
C LYS A 63 -5.77 25.26 -2.64
N ALA A 64 -5.52 25.05 -3.94
CA ALA A 64 -4.82 23.86 -4.45
C ALA A 64 -3.37 24.20 -4.77
N MET A 65 -2.48 23.39 -4.26
CA MET A 65 -1.05 23.48 -4.55
C MET A 65 -0.55 22.12 -5.06
N TRP A 66 0.20 22.14 -6.14
CA TRP A 66 0.94 20.96 -6.58
C TRP A 66 2.36 21.04 -6.05
N LYS A 67 2.81 19.97 -5.44
CA LYS A 67 4.14 19.83 -4.86
C LYS A 67 4.88 18.67 -5.51
N ASN A 68 6.20 18.80 -5.67
CA ASN A 68 7.06 17.70 -6.10
C ASN A 68 7.44 16.77 -4.93
N GLU A 69 8.17 15.70 -5.21
CA GLU A 69 8.63 14.74 -4.18
C GLU A 69 9.41 15.40 -3.05
N GLN A 70 10.15 16.46 -3.32
CA GLN A 70 10.94 17.22 -2.35
C GLN A 70 10.06 18.16 -1.50
N GLY A 71 8.74 18.19 -1.72
CA GLY A 71 7.83 19.06 -1.01
C GLY A 71 7.78 20.50 -1.49
N THR A 72 8.49 20.83 -2.57
CA THR A 72 8.51 22.18 -3.17
C THR A 72 7.20 22.42 -3.91
N VAL A 73 6.59 23.60 -3.69
CA VAL A 73 5.40 24.02 -4.43
C VAL A 73 5.79 24.42 -5.85
N VAL A 74 5.27 23.69 -6.83
CA VAL A 74 5.52 23.96 -8.27
C VAL A 74 4.39 24.74 -8.92
N PHE A 75 3.17 24.62 -8.40
CA PHE A 75 1.99 25.39 -8.81
C PHE A 75 1.12 25.72 -7.60
N ASN A 76 0.58 26.94 -7.57
CA ASN A 76 -0.35 27.41 -6.54
C ASN A 76 -1.44 28.26 -7.21
N ASN A 77 -2.70 27.83 -7.10
CA ASN A 77 -3.81 28.56 -7.72
C ASN A 77 -4.07 29.95 -7.12
N SER A 78 -3.61 30.21 -5.88
CA SER A 78 -3.72 31.57 -5.29
C SER A 78 -2.67 32.55 -5.80
N ASN A 79 -1.57 32.04 -6.34
CA ASN A 79 -0.52 32.87 -6.93
C ASN A 79 0.09 32.17 -8.15
N PRO A 80 -0.67 32.04 -9.24
CA PRO A 80 -0.21 31.34 -10.43
C PRO A 80 1.00 32.00 -11.10
N GLN A 81 1.14 33.31 -10.94
CA GLN A 81 2.24 34.08 -11.57
C GLN A 81 3.60 33.81 -10.92
N SER A 82 3.64 33.50 -9.62
CA SER A 82 4.89 33.13 -8.92
C SER A 82 5.20 31.63 -8.96
N SER A 83 4.30 30.82 -9.50
CA SER A 83 4.48 29.37 -9.62
C SER A 83 5.59 29.03 -10.61
N THR A 84 6.38 28.00 -10.31
CA THR A 84 7.44 27.48 -11.20
C THR A 84 6.85 26.98 -12.52
N ILE A 85 5.73 26.23 -12.42
CA ILE A 85 4.95 25.78 -13.56
C ILE A 85 3.73 26.67 -13.66
N LYS A 86 3.52 27.31 -14.80
CA LYS A 86 2.34 28.16 -15.02
C LYS A 86 1.11 27.30 -15.32
N GLY A 87 -0.03 27.74 -14.87
CA GLY A 87 -1.27 26.98 -15.07
C GLY A 87 -2.49 27.65 -14.44
N ASN A 88 -3.61 26.94 -14.48
CA ASN A 88 -4.85 27.35 -13.87
C ASN A 88 -5.55 26.16 -13.22
N LEU A 89 -6.13 26.36 -12.03
CA LEU A 89 -7.12 25.44 -11.47
C LEU A 89 -8.40 25.59 -12.29
N THR A 90 -8.82 24.55 -12.98
CA THR A 90 -10.03 24.51 -13.83
C THR A 90 -11.19 23.85 -13.11
N GLY A 91 -10.93 23.04 -12.07
CA GLY A 91 -11.93 22.47 -11.18
C GLY A 91 -12.39 23.44 -10.09
N ASP A 92 -13.41 23.03 -9.36
CA ASP A 92 -14.00 23.74 -8.22
C ASP A 92 -13.76 22.96 -6.93
N LEU A 93 -12.85 23.43 -6.08
CA LEU A 93 -12.48 22.75 -4.84
C LEU A 93 -13.68 22.54 -3.91
N THR A 94 -14.67 23.45 -3.91
CA THR A 94 -15.89 23.30 -3.09
C THR A 94 -16.74 22.11 -3.54
N LYS A 95 -16.55 21.66 -4.77
CA LYS A 95 -17.16 20.45 -5.35
C LYS A 95 -16.22 19.25 -5.35
N ARG A 96 -15.11 19.34 -4.61
CA ARG A 96 -14.06 18.31 -4.55
C ARG A 96 -13.38 18.04 -5.90
N ASP A 97 -13.41 19.00 -6.80
CA ASP A 97 -12.75 18.94 -8.10
C ASP A 97 -11.47 19.78 -8.07
N CYS A 98 -10.33 19.11 -8.19
CA CYS A 98 -8.99 19.70 -8.20
C CYS A 98 -8.37 19.72 -9.59
N THR A 99 -9.16 19.53 -10.65
CA THR A 99 -8.69 19.52 -12.04
C THR A 99 -7.88 20.77 -12.35
N THR A 100 -6.65 20.56 -12.81
CA THR A 100 -5.67 21.63 -13.04
C THR A 100 -5.08 21.52 -14.42
N THR A 101 -4.98 22.63 -15.14
CA THR A 101 -4.23 22.72 -16.41
C THR A 101 -2.91 23.40 -16.16
N LEU A 102 -1.81 22.71 -16.49
CA LEU A 102 -0.44 23.22 -16.45
C LEU A 102 0.02 23.54 -17.88
N ASN A 103 0.71 24.66 -18.06
CA ASN A 103 1.08 25.18 -19.35
C ASN A 103 2.58 25.10 -19.61
N ASN A 104 2.96 25.00 -20.90
CA ASN A 104 4.35 25.04 -21.35
C ASN A 104 5.25 24.04 -20.61
N MET A 105 4.83 22.79 -20.55
CA MET A 105 5.57 21.71 -19.89
C MET A 105 6.93 21.50 -20.56
N GLN A 106 7.98 21.39 -19.76
CA GLN A 106 9.36 21.25 -20.21
C GLN A 106 9.94 19.95 -19.63
N PRO A 107 11.01 19.37 -20.23
CA PRO A 107 11.63 18.13 -19.71
C PRO A 107 12.08 18.22 -18.25
N GLU A 108 12.51 19.39 -17.78
CA GLU A 108 12.88 19.63 -16.38
C GLU A 108 11.68 19.58 -15.41
N HIS A 109 10.46 19.64 -15.93
CA HIS A 109 9.24 19.42 -15.14
C HIS A 109 8.90 17.93 -14.97
N SER A 110 9.72 17.01 -15.47
CA SER A 110 9.52 15.57 -15.24
C SER A 110 9.79 15.24 -13.77
N ASN A 111 8.73 14.96 -13.00
CA ASN A 111 8.81 14.67 -11.57
C ASN A 111 7.53 13.95 -11.11
N LYS A 112 7.54 13.45 -9.88
CA LYS A 112 6.34 13.02 -9.20
C LYS A 112 5.72 14.21 -8.46
N TYR A 113 4.43 14.36 -8.62
CA TYR A 113 3.67 15.46 -8.02
C TYR A 113 2.54 14.93 -7.14
N TYR A 114 2.24 15.66 -6.08
CA TYR A 114 1.08 15.41 -5.25
C TYR A 114 0.31 16.69 -4.96
N LEU A 115 -0.99 16.54 -4.73
CA LEU A 115 -1.88 17.63 -4.38
C LEU A 115 -1.75 17.99 -2.89
N ARG A 116 -1.77 19.28 -2.57
CA ARG A 116 -2.08 19.82 -1.26
C ARG A 116 -3.29 20.72 -1.35
N VAL A 117 -4.27 20.50 -0.50
CA VAL A 117 -5.39 21.42 -0.27
C VAL A 117 -5.16 22.13 1.06
N GLU A 118 -5.30 23.47 1.05
CA GLU A 118 -5.13 24.31 2.22
C GLU A 118 -6.18 25.40 2.23
N CYS A 119 -6.98 25.47 3.30
CA CYS A 119 -8.02 26.47 3.53
C CYS A 119 -7.61 27.43 4.65
N ASN A 120 -8.29 28.56 4.80
CA ASN A 120 -8.04 29.51 5.89
C ASN A 120 -8.63 29.05 7.24
N ASN A 121 -8.97 27.77 7.36
CA ASN A 121 -9.46 27.09 8.55
C ASN A 121 -8.55 25.91 8.91
N ARG A 122 -9.08 24.90 9.61
CA ARG A 122 -8.31 23.72 10.03
C ARG A 122 -8.03 22.72 8.90
N LEU A 123 -8.73 22.82 7.75
CA LEU A 123 -8.52 21.91 6.62
C LEU A 123 -7.21 22.26 5.91
N ARG A 124 -6.18 21.43 6.15
CA ARG A 124 -4.85 21.51 5.52
C ARG A 124 -4.32 20.11 5.33
N TYR A 125 -4.33 19.59 4.12
CA TYR A 125 -3.95 18.21 3.86
C TYR A 125 -3.06 18.05 2.64
N ASN A 126 -2.03 17.18 2.75
CA ASN A 126 -1.18 16.76 1.66
C ASN A 126 -1.66 15.39 1.16
N PHE A 127 -2.09 15.30 -0.08
CA PHE A 127 -2.45 14.03 -0.72
C PHE A 127 -1.19 13.38 -1.33
N ASN A 128 -0.15 13.17 -0.52
CA ASN A 128 1.15 12.65 -0.96
C ASN A 128 1.25 11.12 -0.96
N GLN A 129 0.20 10.44 -0.52
CA GLN A 129 0.11 8.99 -0.53
C GLN A 129 -1.32 8.58 -0.88
N GLN A 130 -1.51 8.03 -2.07
CA GLN A 130 -2.67 7.18 -2.32
C GLN A 130 -2.40 5.83 -1.64
N LYS A 131 -2.77 5.70 -0.38
CA LYS A 131 -2.86 4.41 0.27
C LYS A 131 -4.21 3.80 -0.11
N LEU A 132 -4.16 2.70 -0.81
CA LEU A 132 -5.29 1.83 -0.97
C LEU A 132 -5.38 0.99 0.31
N ASP A 133 -5.96 1.55 1.37
CA ASP A 133 -6.18 0.82 2.64
C ASP A 133 -7.23 -0.28 2.40
N ILE A 134 -6.76 -1.48 2.24
CA ILE A 134 -7.58 -2.67 2.01
C ILE A 134 -7.33 -3.64 3.16
N SER A 135 -8.37 -4.05 3.85
CA SER A 135 -8.26 -5.12 4.83
C SER A 135 -8.10 -6.49 4.16
N GLU A 136 -7.25 -7.34 4.71
CA GLU A 136 -7.13 -8.74 4.29
C GLU A 136 -8.50 -9.43 4.28
N GLY A 137 -8.77 -10.24 3.25
CA GLY A 137 -10.05 -10.90 3.05
C GLY A 137 -11.09 -10.08 2.28
N THR A 138 -10.84 -8.79 2.03
CA THR A 138 -11.75 -7.95 1.24
C THR A 138 -11.68 -8.30 -0.24
N SER A 139 -12.84 -8.36 -0.91
CA SER A 139 -12.89 -8.46 -2.37
C SER A 139 -12.58 -7.10 -3.00
N VAL A 140 -11.58 -7.06 -3.86
CA VAL A 140 -11.11 -5.86 -4.54
C VAL A 140 -11.33 -6.00 -6.04
N SER A 141 -11.96 -5.00 -6.65
CA SER A 141 -12.10 -4.91 -8.10
C SER A 141 -11.28 -3.74 -8.62
N LEU A 142 -10.39 -4.02 -9.56
CA LEU A 142 -9.59 -3.00 -10.26
C LEU A 142 -10.08 -2.89 -11.69
N LYS A 143 -10.35 -1.66 -12.14
CA LYS A 143 -10.78 -1.35 -13.50
C LYS A 143 -9.65 -0.64 -14.25
N CYS A 144 -9.24 -1.18 -15.38
CA CYS A 144 -8.30 -0.56 -16.31
C CYS A 144 -9.01 -0.25 -17.61
N SER A 145 -8.86 0.95 -18.14
CA SER A 145 -9.51 1.38 -19.37
C SER A 145 -8.52 2.06 -20.30
N ALA A 146 -8.62 1.75 -21.59
CA ALA A 146 -7.78 2.29 -22.63
C ALA A 146 -8.63 2.76 -23.85
N PRO A 147 -8.32 3.92 -24.45
CA PRO A 147 -8.93 4.33 -25.70
C PRO A 147 -8.80 3.23 -26.78
N ALA A 148 -9.86 2.98 -27.52
CA ALA A 148 -9.90 2.02 -28.61
C ALA A 148 -10.31 2.71 -29.92
N PRO A 149 -9.43 3.54 -30.50
CA PRO A 149 -9.75 4.33 -31.70
C PRO A 149 -10.01 3.46 -32.92
N CYS A 150 -9.41 2.27 -32.97
CA CYS A 150 -9.58 1.32 -34.07
C CYS A 150 -10.38 0.10 -33.57
N LEU A 151 -11.59 -0.08 -34.10
CA LEU A 151 -12.49 -1.16 -33.71
C LEU A 151 -12.04 -2.54 -34.12
N SER A 152 -11.38 -2.62 -35.28
CA SER A 152 -10.85 -3.88 -35.81
C SER A 152 -9.66 -4.39 -35.01
N HIS A 153 -8.93 -3.49 -34.33
CA HIS A 153 -7.73 -3.77 -33.57
C HIS A 153 -7.72 -2.98 -32.25
N PRO A 154 -8.60 -3.34 -31.31
CA PRO A 154 -8.59 -2.68 -29.98
C PRO A 154 -7.31 -3.04 -29.24
N PRO A 155 -6.83 -2.19 -28.31
CA PRO A 155 -5.63 -2.49 -27.52
C PRO A 155 -5.82 -3.75 -26.69
N THR A 156 -4.72 -4.47 -26.45
CA THR A 156 -4.67 -5.58 -25.49
C THR A 156 -4.38 -5.02 -24.10
N LEU A 157 -5.20 -5.38 -23.11
CA LEU A 157 -5.02 -4.99 -21.71
C LEU A 157 -4.45 -6.18 -20.92
N THR A 158 -3.34 -5.98 -20.23
CA THR A 158 -2.67 -7.03 -19.45
C THR A 158 -2.39 -6.57 -18.04
N TRP A 159 -2.79 -7.38 -17.06
CA TRP A 159 -2.50 -7.15 -15.64
C TRP A 159 -1.19 -7.84 -15.22
N THR A 160 -0.38 -7.13 -14.46
CA THR A 160 0.86 -7.68 -13.89
C THR A 160 0.95 -7.27 -12.40
N PRO A 161 1.07 -8.24 -11.47
CA PRO A 161 0.99 -9.69 -11.70
C PRO A 161 -0.40 -10.14 -12.12
N SER A 162 -0.53 -11.38 -12.58
CA SER A 162 -1.85 -11.97 -12.84
C SER A 162 -2.58 -12.17 -11.51
N LEU A 163 -3.70 -11.47 -11.33
CA LEU A 163 -4.52 -11.52 -10.10
C LEU A 163 -5.74 -12.44 -10.26
N GLY A 164 -5.82 -13.17 -11.36
CA GLY A 164 -6.94 -14.05 -11.71
C GLY A 164 -7.57 -13.70 -13.05
N HIS A 165 -8.81 -14.13 -13.26
CA HIS A 165 -9.55 -13.89 -14.48
C HIS A 165 -10.02 -12.44 -14.55
N SER A 166 -9.76 -11.74 -15.66
CA SER A 166 -10.29 -10.41 -15.94
C SER A 166 -11.46 -10.47 -16.93
N GLN A 167 -12.45 -9.63 -16.71
CA GLN A 167 -13.55 -9.40 -17.64
C GLN A 167 -13.23 -8.19 -18.51
N GLU A 168 -13.33 -8.37 -19.81
CA GLU A 168 -13.06 -7.31 -20.80
C GLU A 168 -14.35 -6.88 -21.47
N THR A 169 -14.52 -5.55 -21.63
CA THR A 169 -15.61 -4.94 -22.37
C THR A 169 -15.09 -3.88 -23.32
N LEU A 170 -15.81 -3.66 -24.41
CA LEU A 170 -15.60 -2.54 -25.33
C LEU A 170 -16.85 -1.68 -25.29
N GLU A 171 -16.71 -0.47 -24.74
CA GLU A 171 -17.81 0.46 -24.53
C GLU A 171 -17.70 1.67 -25.45
N GLU A 172 -18.82 2.21 -25.85
CA GLU A 172 -18.90 3.47 -26.60
C GLU A 172 -19.36 4.57 -25.64
N ASN A 173 -18.58 5.65 -25.56
CA ASN A 173 -18.90 6.81 -24.76
C ASN A 173 -19.99 7.68 -25.47
N GLN A 174 -20.54 8.65 -24.74
CA GLN A 174 -21.56 9.57 -25.28
C GLN A 174 -21.06 10.40 -26.46
N ASP A 175 -19.76 10.66 -26.55
CA ASP A 175 -19.08 11.37 -27.65
C ASP A 175 -18.70 10.46 -28.84
N LYS A 176 -19.20 9.21 -28.86
CA LYS A 176 -18.89 8.15 -29.84
C LYS A 176 -17.44 7.66 -29.84
N THR A 177 -16.62 8.08 -28.88
CA THR A 177 -15.31 7.45 -28.67
C THR A 177 -15.49 6.08 -28.04
N LYS A 178 -14.59 5.14 -28.38
CA LYS A 178 -14.63 3.78 -27.82
C LYS A 178 -13.50 3.55 -26.87
N VAL A 179 -13.81 2.79 -25.80
CA VAL A 179 -12.90 2.49 -24.71
C VAL A 179 -12.94 0.99 -24.46
N LYS A 180 -11.77 0.35 -24.49
CA LYS A 180 -11.63 -1.01 -23.98
C LYS A 180 -11.38 -0.98 -22.50
N THR A 181 -12.13 -1.78 -21.77
CA THR A 181 -12.05 -1.88 -20.31
C THR A 181 -11.75 -3.32 -19.90
N SER A 182 -10.87 -3.49 -18.91
CA SER A 182 -10.60 -4.75 -18.24
C SER A 182 -10.83 -4.60 -16.74
N VAL A 183 -11.63 -5.48 -16.16
CA VAL A 183 -11.91 -5.52 -14.72
C VAL A 183 -11.39 -6.82 -14.16
N VAL A 184 -10.48 -6.75 -13.20
CA VAL A 184 -9.99 -7.91 -12.43
C VAL A 184 -10.51 -7.80 -11.00
N THR A 185 -11.02 -8.94 -10.47
CA THR A 185 -11.49 -9.04 -9.08
C THR A 185 -10.68 -10.11 -8.36
N PHE A 186 -10.14 -9.77 -7.19
CA PHE A 186 -9.37 -10.68 -6.36
C PHE A 186 -9.65 -10.45 -4.87
N THR A 187 -9.35 -11.43 -4.04
CA THR A 187 -9.42 -11.29 -2.58
C THR A 187 -8.08 -10.79 -2.06
N ALA A 188 -8.10 -9.67 -1.35
CA ALA A 188 -6.91 -9.09 -0.76
C ALA A 188 -6.29 -10.03 0.27
N SER A 189 -4.98 -10.19 0.23
CA SER A 189 -4.18 -11.01 1.13
C SER A 189 -2.93 -10.24 1.56
N HIS A 190 -2.38 -10.57 2.73
CA HIS A 190 -1.09 -10.03 3.19
C HIS A 190 0.04 -10.17 2.15
N LEU A 191 -0.04 -11.18 1.27
CA LEU A 191 0.91 -11.39 0.18
C LEU A 191 0.87 -10.28 -0.88
N HIS A 192 -0.25 -9.56 -1.00
CA HIS A 192 -0.39 -8.43 -1.90
C HIS A 192 0.12 -7.11 -1.30
N HIS A 193 0.46 -7.10 -0.01
CA HIS A 193 0.95 -5.90 0.68
C HIS A 193 2.27 -5.42 0.05
N ARG A 194 2.31 -4.13 -0.32
CA ARG A 194 3.41 -3.46 -1.04
C ARG A 194 3.72 -4.05 -2.42
N GLN A 195 2.84 -4.88 -2.97
CA GLN A 195 2.96 -5.36 -4.33
C GLN A 195 2.54 -4.27 -5.31
N GLU A 196 3.35 -4.03 -6.32
CA GLU A 196 2.98 -3.18 -7.45
C GLU A 196 2.07 -3.98 -8.39
N ILE A 197 0.85 -3.47 -8.60
CA ILE A 197 -0.11 -4.00 -9.55
C ILE A 197 -0.18 -3.03 -10.70
N SER A 198 0.03 -3.52 -11.92
CA SER A 198 0.01 -2.69 -13.12
C SER A 198 -0.92 -3.24 -14.19
N CYS A 199 -1.49 -2.32 -14.96
CA CYS A 199 -2.19 -2.60 -16.19
C CYS A 199 -1.40 -2.00 -17.35
N THR A 200 -1.16 -2.80 -18.38
CA THR A 200 -0.49 -2.38 -19.60
C THR A 200 -1.45 -2.51 -20.78
N ALA A 201 -1.61 -1.43 -21.53
CA ALA A 201 -2.29 -1.43 -22.82
C ALA A 201 -1.26 -1.49 -23.92
N VAL A 202 -1.42 -2.44 -24.82
CA VAL A 202 -0.57 -2.62 -26.00
C VAL A 202 -1.40 -2.36 -27.25
N TYR A 203 -0.92 -1.44 -28.08
CA TYR A 203 -1.52 -1.08 -29.36
C TYR A 203 -0.68 -1.71 -30.47
N ASN A 204 -1.33 -2.47 -31.35
CA ASN A 204 -0.68 -3.11 -32.48
C ASN A 204 -1.12 -2.46 -33.80
N LYS A 205 -0.20 -2.37 -34.76
CA LYS A 205 -0.50 -1.99 -36.12
C LYS A 205 -1.22 -3.11 -36.87
N GLN A 206 -1.72 -2.80 -38.07
CA GLN A 206 -2.39 -3.80 -38.91
C GLN A 206 -1.46 -4.93 -39.34
N ASP A 207 -0.15 -4.70 -39.40
CA ASP A 207 0.87 -5.71 -39.69
C ASP A 207 1.20 -6.62 -38.51
N GLY A 208 0.55 -6.37 -37.32
CA GLY A 208 0.78 -7.11 -36.08
C GLY A 208 1.98 -6.61 -35.26
N SER A 209 2.75 -5.63 -35.76
CA SER A 209 3.83 -5.03 -34.97
C SER A 209 3.27 -4.12 -33.86
N THR A 210 4.00 -4.04 -32.73
CA THR A 210 3.61 -3.14 -31.62
C THR A 210 3.86 -1.69 -32.03
N GLU A 211 2.83 -0.85 -31.94
CA GLU A 211 2.94 0.60 -32.19
C GLU A 211 3.37 1.34 -30.94
N SER A 212 2.69 1.07 -29.82
CA SER A 212 2.97 1.69 -28.53
C SER A 212 2.45 0.84 -27.39
N SER A 213 3.02 1.03 -26.22
CA SER A 213 2.50 0.45 -24.98
C SER A 213 2.44 1.53 -23.90
N VAL A 214 1.37 1.50 -23.12
CA VAL A 214 1.18 2.42 -21.98
C VAL A 214 0.88 1.58 -20.74
N ARG A 215 1.62 1.85 -19.67
CA ARG A 215 1.49 1.16 -18.38
C ARG A 215 1.05 2.12 -17.29
N THR A 216 0.12 1.69 -16.47
CA THR A 216 -0.24 2.35 -15.22
C THR A 216 -0.11 1.36 -14.08
N SER A 217 0.32 1.82 -12.90
CA SER A 217 0.51 0.95 -11.74
C SER A 217 -0.01 1.60 -10.46
N LEU A 218 -0.30 0.76 -9.48
CA LEU A 218 -0.61 1.13 -8.11
C LEU A 218 0.12 0.19 -7.16
N THR A 219 0.40 0.66 -5.95
CA THR A 219 0.93 -0.20 -4.87
C THR A 219 -0.19 -0.50 -3.89
N ALA A 220 -0.44 -1.79 -3.65
CA ALA A 220 -1.45 -2.21 -2.69
C ALA A 220 -0.93 -2.04 -1.25
N ASP A 221 -1.69 -1.36 -0.40
CA ASP A 221 -1.43 -1.30 1.06
C ASP A 221 -2.51 -2.13 1.75
N ILE A 222 -2.15 -3.37 2.13
CA ILE A 222 -3.08 -4.32 2.73
C ILE A 222 -2.89 -4.30 4.24
N SER A 223 -3.99 -4.07 4.97
CA SER A 223 -4.01 -4.15 6.42
C SER A 223 -4.32 -5.59 6.86
N TYR A 224 -3.47 -6.15 7.73
CA TYR A 224 -3.58 -7.54 8.20
C TYR A 224 -3.03 -7.73 9.61
N SER A 225 -3.59 -8.73 10.32
CA SER A 225 -3.10 -9.16 11.63
C SER A 225 -1.73 -9.81 11.54
N PRO A 226 -0.96 -9.90 12.63
CA PRO A 226 0.36 -10.53 12.65
C PRO A 226 0.39 -11.92 12.01
N LYS A 227 1.31 -12.11 11.04
CA LYS A 227 1.56 -13.37 10.31
C LYS A 227 3.00 -13.82 10.51
N HIS A 228 3.26 -15.11 10.26
CA HIS A 228 4.61 -15.70 10.35
C HIS A 228 5.29 -15.38 11.67
N THR A 229 4.55 -15.45 12.77
CA THR A 229 5.11 -15.22 14.11
C THR A 229 6.06 -16.36 14.46
N THR A 230 7.30 -16.02 14.80
CA THR A 230 8.37 -16.98 15.10
C THR A 230 9.15 -16.58 16.33
N VAL A 231 9.77 -17.57 17.00
CA VAL A 231 10.73 -17.39 18.09
C VAL A 231 12.11 -17.78 17.58
N SER A 232 13.09 -16.93 17.83
CA SER A 232 14.50 -17.28 17.70
C SER A 232 15.15 -17.32 19.07
N VAL A 233 16.04 -18.31 19.28
CA VAL A 233 16.76 -18.57 20.54
C VAL A 233 18.24 -18.24 20.33
N SER A 234 18.82 -17.48 21.24
CA SER A 234 20.26 -17.14 21.21
C SER A 234 20.87 -17.33 22.60
N PRO A 235 21.99 -18.09 22.72
CA PRO A 235 22.69 -18.84 21.69
C PRO A 235 21.82 -19.97 21.10
N SER A 236 22.12 -20.39 19.87
CA SER A 236 21.48 -21.54 19.22
C SER A 236 22.15 -22.83 19.60
N GLY A 237 21.36 -23.90 19.82
CA GLY A 237 21.86 -25.22 20.24
C GLY A 237 21.94 -25.41 21.76
N PRO A 238 22.50 -26.54 22.20
CA PRO A 238 22.55 -26.89 23.61
C PRO A 238 23.37 -25.89 24.44
N VAL A 239 22.77 -25.40 25.53
CA VAL A 239 23.39 -24.45 26.46
C VAL A 239 23.62 -25.06 27.83
N PRO A 240 24.65 -24.63 28.56
CA PRO A 240 24.85 -25.03 29.96
C PRO A 240 23.67 -24.59 30.82
N GLU A 241 23.38 -25.35 31.87
CA GLU A 241 22.41 -24.95 32.88
C GLU A 241 22.80 -23.59 33.49
N ASP A 242 21.78 -22.82 33.89
CA ASP A 242 21.87 -21.45 34.43
C ASP A 242 22.51 -20.40 33.49
N SER A 243 22.80 -20.74 32.25
CA SER A 243 23.26 -19.74 31.26
C SER A 243 22.13 -18.76 30.87
N ASN A 244 22.54 -17.57 30.44
CA ASN A 244 21.59 -16.58 29.95
C ASN A 244 21.19 -16.91 28.50
N VAL A 245 19.88 -16.99 28.25
CA VAL A 245 19.30 -17.23 26.92
C VAL A 245 18.38 -16.06 26.55
N THR A 246 18.51 -15.59 25.33
CA THR A 246 17.71 -14.55 24.76
C THR A 246 16.72 -15.15 23.76
N LEU A 247 15.44 -14.95 24.01
CA LEU A 247 14.36 -15.29 23.10
C LEU A 247 13.90 -14.02 22.35
N THR A 248 13.82 -14.07 21.03
CA THR A 248 13.34 -12.96 20.22
C THR A 248 12.11 -13.38 19.43
N CYS A 249 11.01 -12.63 19.59
CA CYS A 249 9.77 -12.80 18.84
C CYS A 249 9.78 -11.94 17.58
N SER A 250 9.44 -12.51 16.45
CA SER A 250 9.34 -11.82 15.16
C SER A 250 8.01 -12.11 14.50
N SER A 251 7.42 -11.09 13.85
CA SER A 251 6.18 -11.23 13.10
C SER A 251 6.08 -10.14 12.04
N THR A 252 5.33 -10.38 10.98
CA THR A 252 4.97 -9.39 9.95
C THR A 252 3.53 -8.96 10.14
N ALA A 253 3.26 -7.66 10.12
CA ALA A 253 1.92 -7.12 10.30
C ALA A 253 1.79 -5.73 9.66
N ASN A 254 0.57 -5.35 9.27
CA ASN A 254 0.23 -4.00 8.89
C ASN A 254 -1.18 -3.64 9.46
N PRO A 255 -1.31 -2.69 10.37
CA PRO A 255 -0.25 -1.92 11.03
C PRO A 255 0.79 -2.77 11.78
N ALA A 256 1.95 -2.16 12.05
CA ALA A 256 3.04 -2.85 12.76
C ALA A 256 2.58 -3.44 14.10
N VAL A 257 3.25 -4.49 14.54
CA VAL A 257 2.99 -5.13 15.85
C VAL A 257 3.13 -4.09 16.96
N ARG A 258 2.09 -3.96 17.76
CA ARG A 258 2.03 -3.04 18.90
C ARG A 258 2.56 -3.68 20.18
N ASN A 259 2.27 -4.97 20.36
CA ASN A 259 2.62 -5.70 21.58
C ASN A 259 3.11 -7.11 21.28
N TYR A 260 4.09 -7.55 22.07
CA TYR A 260 4.57 -8.94 22.13
C TYR A 260 4.38 -9.46 23.53
N THR A 261 3.84 -10.68 23.67
CA THR A 261 3.63 -11.38 24.93
C THR A 261 4.23 -12.77 24.86
N TRP A 262 4.82 -13.21 25.98
CA TRP A 262 5.49 -14.48 26.09
C TRP A 262 4.74 -15.42 27.03
N TYR A 263 4.73 -16.67 26.66
CA TYR A 263 4.06 -17.72 27.40
C TYR A 263 4.94 -18.97 27.48
N ARG A 264 4.76 -19.68 28.59
CA ARG A 264 5.25 -21.05 28.78
C ARG A 264 4.09 -22.01 28.60
N ALA A 265 4.30 -23.10 27.86
CA ALA A 265 3.29 -24.11 27.57
C ALA A 265 3.59 -25.39 28.36
N ASP A 266 3.00 -25.57 29.54
CA ASP A 266 3.18 -26.73 30.40
C ASP A 266 1.91 -27.58 30.38
N GLY A 267 2.01 -28.83 29.90
CA GLY A 267 0.94 -29.83 30.02
C GLY A 267 -0.43 -29.38 29.49
N GLY A 268 -0.45 -28.48 28.49
CA GLY A 268 -1.68 -27.92 27.92
C GLY A 268 -2.14 -26.60 28.55
N GLN A 269 -1.45 -26.11 29.59
CA GLN A 269 -1.68 -24.78 30.16
C GLN A 269 -0.70 -23.75 29.58
N GLU A 270 -1.20 -22.56 29.31
CA GLU A 270 -0.42 -21.40 28.86
C GLU A 270 -0.22 -20.44 30.02
N THR A 271 1.02 -20.33 30.52
CA THR A 271 1.36 -19.40 31.61
C THR A 271 2.06 -18.19 31.04
N PHE A 272 1.53 -17.01 31.31
CA PHE A 272 2.15 -15.72 30.93
C PHE A 272 3.47 -15.53 31.69
N ILE A 273 4.54 -15.15 30.99
CA ILE A 273 5.88 -14.97 31.56
C ILE A 273 6.52 -13.62 31.25
N GLY A 274 5.96 -12.83 30.34
CA GLY A 274 6.54 -11.52 30.08
C GLY A 274 6.00 -10.84 28.82
N THR A 275 6.49 -9.62 28.59
CA THR A 275 6.15 -8.76 27.46
C THR A 275 7.39 -8.25 26.76
N GLY A 276 7.22 -7.75 25.54
CA GLY A 276 8.30 -7.16 24.75
C GLY A 276 8.81 -8.10 23.68
N ARG A 277 9.47 -7.54 22.67
CA ARG A 277 10.01 -8.29 21.53
C ARG A 277 11.07 -9.31 21.93
N VAL A 278 11.82 -8.99 22.98
CA VAL A 278 12.92 -9.80 23.49
C VAL A 278 12.61 -10.21 24.94
N LEU A 279 12.84 -11.48 25.25
CA LEU A 279 12.75 -12.04 26.60
C LEU A 279 14.10 -12.68 26.96
N ASN A 280 14.71 -12.22 28.04
CA ASN A 280 15.93 -12.83 28.59
C ASN A 280 15.53 -13.74 29.76
N ILE A 281 15.99 -14.98 29.72
CA ILE A 281 15.71 -16.00 30.74
C ILE A 281 16.99 -16.73 31.10
N LYS A 282 16.99 -17.36 32.25
CA LYS A 282 18.03 -18.33 32.61
C LYS A 282 17.61 -19.74 32.15
N ALA A 283 18.51 -20.42 31.48
CA ALA A 283 18.32 -21.80 31.09
C ALA A 283 18.32 -22.69 32.33
N SER A 284 17.23 -23.39 32.60
CA SER A 284 17.09 -24.35 33.67
C SER A 284 16.26 -25.54 33.21
N GLU A 285 16.39 -26.69 33.87
CA GLU A 285 15.57 -27.87 33.53
C GLU A 285 14.07 -27.64 33.60
N VAL A 286 13.64 -26.60 34.34
CA VAL A 286 12.24 -26.18 34.45
C VAL A 286 11.85 -25.13 33.37
N SER A 287 12.79 -24.71 32.51
CA SER A 287 12.56 -23.79 31.42
C SER A 287 11.82 -24.50 30.30
N GLY A 288 10.54 -24.71 30.49
CA GLY A 288 9.68 -25.47 29.58
C GLY A 288 9.51 -24.83 28.18
N PRO A 289 8.70 -25.43 27.32
CA PRO A 289 8.49 -24.94 25.97
C PRO A 289 7.85 -23.53 25.97
N PHE A 290 8.40 -22.65 25.15
CA PHE A 290 8.00 -21.25 25.05
C PHE A 290 7.32 -20.93 23.71
N PHE A 291 6.43 -19.98 23.72
CA PHE A 291 5.93 -19.33 22.51
C PHE A 291 5.65 -17.86 22.76
N CYS A 292 5.58 -17.08 21.69
CA CYS A 292 5.16 -15.69 21.76
C CYS A 292 3.87 -15.46 20.98
N LYS A 293 3.15 -14.42 21.39
CA LYS A 293 2.04 -13.82 20.62
C LYS A 293 2.43 -12.41 20.24
N ALA A 294 2.24 -12.07 18.97
CA ALA A 294 2.37 -10.72 18.43
C ALA A 294 0.97 -10.17 18.18
N GLU A 295 0.71 -8.91 18.51
CA GLU A 295 -0.62 -8.30 18.43
C GLU A 295 -0.55 -6.92 17.79
N ASN A 296 -1.51 -6.62 16.90
CA ASN A 296 -1.85 -5.29 16.42
C ASN A 296 -3.34 -5.05 16.58
N ASP A 297 -3.86 -3.91 16.10
CA ASP A 297 -5.27 -3.54 16.25
C ASP A 297 -6.23 -4.44 15.47
N LEU A 298 -5.73 -5.30 14.57
CA LEU A 298 -6.51 -6.21 13.73
C LEU A 298 -6.54 -7.64 14.25
N GLY A 299 -5.70 -7.98 15.23
CA GLY A 299 -5.67 -9.32 15.81
C GLY A 299 -4.30 -9.75 16.29
N ALA A 300 -4.16 -11.04 16.56
CA ALA A 300 -2.95 -11.64 17.11
C ALA A 300 -2.45 -12.82 16.25
N GLY A 301 -1.11 -12.97 16.20
CA GLY A 301 -0.43 -14.12 15.63
C GLY A 301 0.37 -14.85 16.73
N ARG A 302 0.32 -16.19 16.71
CA ARG A 302 1.05 -17.05 17.65
C ARG A 302 2.21 -17.73 16.93
N SER A 303 3.37 -17.85 17.61
CA SER A 303 4.48 -18.64 17.13
C SER A 303 4.27 -20.14 17.36
N ASN A 304 5.05 -20.95 16.68
CA ASN A 304 5.28 -22.33 17.12
C ASN A 304 5.93 -22.34 18.49
N ILE A 305 5.83 -23.47 19.16
CA ILE A 305 6.50 -23.72 20.42
C ILE A 305 8.01 -23.91 20.16
N SER A 306 8.84 -23.26 20.96
CA SER A 306 10.30 -23.40 20.94
C SER A 306 10.79 -23.92 22.29
N GLN A 307 11.74 -24.82 22.25
CA GLN A 307 12.41 -25.36 23.45
C GLN A 307 13.87 -24.92 23.47
N ILE A 308 14.43 -24.81 24.69
CA ILE A 308 15.88 -24.64 24.91
C ILE A 308 16.47 -26.01 25.09
N GLU A 309 17.51 -26.29 24.32
CA GLU A 309 18.28 -27.52 24.44
C GLU A 309 19.38 -27.34 25.50
N PHE A 310 19.55 -28.33 26.37
CA PHE A 310 20.57 -28.33 27.43
C PHE A 310 21.75 -29.19 27.06
N GLN A 311 22.94 -28.78 27.49
CA GLN A 311 24.09 -29.65 27.51
C GLN A 311 23.93 -30.61 28.67
N CYS A 312 23.92 -31.94 28.38
CA CYS A 312 24.03 -32.96 29.42
C CYS A 312 25.50 -33.14 29.77
N GLU A 313 25.91 -32.70 30.95
CA GLU A 313 27.21 -33.08 31.50
C GLU A 313 27.10 -34.48 32.11
N TYR A 314 27.76 -35.46 31.49
CA TYR A 314 27.89 -36.78 32.09
C TYR A 314 29.05 -36.76 33.11
N HIS A 315 28.74 -36.70 34.40
CA HIS A 315 29.73 -36.96 35.43
C HIS A 315 29.99 -38.46 35.52
N ILE A 316 31.11 -38.92 34.95
CA ILE A 316 31.57 -40.28 35.13
C ILE A 316 32.25 -40.33 36.53
N ILE A 317 31.56 -40.89 37.52
CA ILE A 317 32.15 -41.19 38.85
C ILE A 317 32.89 -42.52 38.76
N THR A 318 34.20 -42.46 38.75
CA THR A 318 35.04 -43.67 38.86
C THR A 318 35.31 -43.93 40.30
N THR A 319 34.77 -45.01 40.84
CA THR A 319 35.08 -45.45 42.16
C THR A 319 36.31 -46.43 42.11
N VAL A 320 37.41 -46.02 42.71
CA VAL A 320 38.61 -46.87 42.81
C VAL A 320 38.54 -47.60 44.13
N TYR A 321 38.53 -48.92 44.10
CA TYR A 321 38.66 -49.77 45.28
C TYR A 321 40.11 -50.24 45.42
N PHE A 322 40.69 -50.07 46.58
CA PHE A 322 41.94 -50.72 46.96
C PHE A 322 41.61 -52.02 47.71
N THR A 323 42.15 -53.14 47.25
CA THR A 323 42.09 -54.40 47.93
C THR A 323 43.44 -54.62 48.56
N ASP A 324 43.47 -54.95 49.89
CA ASP A 324 44.69 -55.33 50.65
C ASP A 324 45.29 -56.65 50.16
#